data_7595539922c4e0ea9fd774d2de961403
#
_entry.id   7595539922c4e0ea9fd774d2de961403
#
_cell.length_a   1.000
_cell.length_b   1.000
_cell.length_c   1.000
_cell.angle_alpha   90.00
_cell.angle_beta   90.00
_cell.angle_gamma   90.00
#
_symmetry.space_group_name_H-M   'P 1'
#
loop_
_entity.id
_entity.type
_entity.pdbx_description
1 polymer ?
#
loop_
_entity_poly.entity_id
_entity_poly.type
_entity_poly.pdbx_seq_one_letter_code
_entity_poly.pdbx_strand_id
1 'polypeptide(L)'
;MSSSKLLWPVFIALMLTGCGGNDESWHGKDISGLMPELQFQLQGTDGNTVTPADSRGNIRLVYFGFTSCPDVCPTTLTDLRRSVQQLPEQYQDDVTTLFVSVDPRRDTPERLASYVNFFGDRIVGLTAEEPALRQLAKRYRTTFG
;
A
#
# COMPACT_ATOMS: atom_id res chain seq x y z
N MET A 1 -19.52 -5.36 -64.54
CA MET A 1 -18.32 -6.12 -64.22
C MET A 1 -17.44 -5.26 -63.31
N SER A 2 -17.26 -5.75 -62.11
CA SER A 2 -16.15 -5.53 -61.16
C SER A 2 -16.10 -4.22 -60.37
N SER A 3 -17.12 -3.94 -59.50
CA SER A 3 -17.02 -2.93 -58.42
C SER A 3 -16.67 -3.52 -57.03
N SER A 4 -16.35 -4.81 -56.93
CA SER A 4 -16.14 -5.46 -55.63
C SER A 4 -14.69 -5.43 -55.09
N LYS A 5 -13.72 -4.94 -55.87
CA LYS A 5 -12.31 -4.93 -55.48
C LYS A 5 -11.88 -3.65 -54.71
N LEU A 6 -12.74 -2.65 -54.63
CA LEU A 6 -12.42 -1.38 -53.96
C LEU A 6 -12.87 -1.34 -52.48
N LEU A 7 -13.73 -2.29 -52.06
CA LEU A 7 -14.26 -2.34 -50.68
C LEU A 7 -13.34 -3.06 -49.68
N TRP A 8 -12.39 -3.85 -50.12
CA TRP A 8 -11.47 -4.63 -49.27
C TRP A 8 -10.47 -3.74 -48.52
N PRO A 9 -9.78 -2.75 -49.13
CA PRO A 9 -8.83 -1.90 -48.41
C PRO A 9 -9.50 -0.95 -47.41
N VAL A 10 -10.77 -0.58 -47.60
CA VAL A 10 -11.48 0.30 -46.65
C VAL A 10 -11.87 -0.45 -45.40
N PHE A 11 -12.14 -1.77 -45.47
CA PHE A 11 -12.47 -2.57 -44.29
C PHE A 11 -11.26 -2.85 -43.39
N ILE A 12 -10.05 -2.91 -43.97
CA ILE A 12 -8.80 -3.11 -43.22
C ILE A 12 -8.39 -1.80 -42.51
N ALA A 13 -8.67 -0.63 -43.06
CA ALA A 13 -8.34 0.64 -42.44
C ALA A 13 -9.20 0.99 -41.20
N LEU A 14 -10.39 0.36 -41.07
CA LEU A 14 -11.30 0.63 -39.93
C LEU A 14 -10.94 -0.17 -38.66
N MET A 15 -10.06 -1.18 -38.76
CA MET A 15 -9.68 -2.04 -37.61
C MET A 15 -8.45 -1.53 -36.84
N LEU A 16 -7.87 -0.39 -37.22
CA LEU A 16 -6.65 0.16 -36.61
C LEU A 16 -6.87 1.30 -35.62
N THR A 17 -8.12 1.65 -35.28
CA THR A 17 -8.43 2.75 -34.36
C THR A 17 -8.89 2.28 -32.98
N GLY A 18 -8.32 1.21 -32.44
CA GLY A 18 -8.74 0.60 -31.18
C GLY A 18 -7.64 0.43 -30.17
N CYS A 19 -6.84 1.46 -29.85
CA CYS A 19 -6.00 1.48 -28.64
C CYS A 19 -5.85 2.92 -28.14
N GLY A 20 -6.99 3.54 -27.77
CA GLY A 20 -6.97 4.66 -26.86
C GLY A 20 -6.96 4.12 -25.44
N GLY A 21 -5.78 3.84 -24.87
CA GLY A 21 -5.65 3.63 -23.43
C GLY A 21 -6.15 4.88 -22.72
N ASN A 22 -7.13 4.76 -21.84
CA ASN A 22 -7.41 5.79 -20.87
C ASN A 22 -6.16 5.92 -20.00
N ASP A 23 -5.31 6.89 -20.30
CA ASP A 23 -4.32 7.39 -19.36
C ASP A 23 -5.10 8.07 -18.22
N GLU A 24 -5.60 7.28 -17.27
CA GLU A 24 -5.97 7.82 -15.97
C GLU A 24 -4.70 8.44 -15.38
N SER A 25 -4.70 9.76 -15.30
CA SER A 25 -3.56 10.51 -14.80
C SER A 25 -3.33 10.12 -13.33
N TRP A 26 -2.26 9.40 -13.06
CA TRP A 26 -1.81 9.14 -11.70
C TRP A 26 -1.51 10.46 -10.99
N HIS A 27 -2.12 10.67 -9.83
CA HIS A 27 -1.83 11.84 -8.98
C HIS A 27 -0.53 11.69 -8.18
N GLY A 28 0.07 10.50 -8.17
CA GLY A 28 1.34 10.20 -7.54
C GLY A 28 2.46 10.00 -8.56
N LYS A 29 3.69 9.93 -8.07
CA LYS A 29 4.86 9.58 -8.90
C LYS A 29 5.03 8.06 -8.90
N ASP A 30 5.02 7.45 -10.07
CA ASP A 30 5.42 6.05 -10.22
C ASP A 30 6.92 5.91 -9.94
N ILE A 31 7.25 5.11 -8.92
CA ILE A 31 8.62 4.78 -8.51
C ILE A 31 8.90 3.29 -8.69
N SER A 32 8.14 2.59 -9.52
CA SER A 32 8.38 1.17 -9.84
C SER A 32 9.80 0.98 -10.33
N GLY A 33 10.49 -0.02 -9.79
CA GLY A 33 11.89 -0.29 -10.09
C GLY A 33 12.93 0.64 -9.43
N LEU A 34 12.51 1.75 -8.79
CA LEU A 34 13.41 2.64 -8.04
C LEU A 34 13.52 2.26 -6.56
N MET A 35 12.49 1.61 -6.03
CA MET A 35 12.47 1.12 -4.65
C MET A 35 12.70 -0.40 -4.62
N PRO A 36 13.41 -0.91 -3.62
CA PRO A 36 13.58 -2.35 -3.46
C PRO A 36 12.24 -3.01 -3.12
N GLU A 37 12.13 -4.30 -3.44
CA GLU A 37 10.97 -5.10 -3.02
C GLU A 37 10.75 -5.01 -1.51
N LEU A 38 9.49 -5.14 -1.10
CA LEU A 38 9.11 -5.13 0.31
C LEU A 38 9.74 -6.35 1.00
N GLN A 39 10.64 -6.08 1.93
CA GLN A 39 11.33 -7.09 2.74
C GLN A 39 11.38 -6.61 4.17
N PHE A 40 10.80 -7.40 5.05
CA PHE A 40 10.89 -7.21 6.50
C PHE A 40 10.62 -8.52 7.23
N GLN A 41 11.03 -8.57 8.46
CA GLN A 41 10.63 -9.56 9.45
C GLN A 41 10.35 -8.78 10.73
N LEU A 42 9.08 -8.57 11.01
CA LEU A 42 8.60 -7.76 12.12
C LEU A 42 7.73 -8.61 13.04
N GLN A 43 7.45 -8.10 14.22
CA GLN A 43 6.55 -8.72 15.20
C GLN A 43 5.17 -8.07 15.11
N GLY A 44 4.15 -8.89 14.96
CA GLY A 44 2.76 -8.48 15.07
C GLY A 44 2.32 -8.27 16.53
N THR A 45 1.14 -7.71 16.70
CA THR A 45 0.56 -7.47 18.04
C THR A 45 0.19 -8.74 18.79
N ASP A 46 0.10 -9.87 18.11
CA ASP A 46 -0.13 -11.21 18.67
C ASP A 46 1.18 -11.95 19.05
N GLY A 47 2.33 -11.28 18.86
CA GLY A 47 3.65 -11.85 19.12
C GLY A 47 4.19 -12.73 17.99
N ASN A 48 3.42 -12.95 16.92
CA ASN A 48 3.88 -13.73 15.78
C ASN A 48 4.77 -12.90 14.87
N THR A 49 5.68 -13.59 14.18
CA THR A 49 6.49 -12.95 13.14
C THR A 49 5.64 -12.72 11.90
N VAL A 50 5.66 -11.49 11.40
CA VAL A 50 4.99 -11.06 10.17
C VAL A 50 6.03 -10.73 9.11
N THR A 51 5.79 -11.20 7.91
CA THR A 51 6.64 -11.02 6.73
C THR A 51 5.82 -10.46 5.55
N PRO A 52 6.43 -10.01 4.48
CA PRO A 52 5.69 -9.60 3.29
C PRO A 52 4.85 -10.72 2.65
N ALA A 53 5.17 -11.98 2.93
CA ALA A 53 4.39 -13.12 2.41
C ALA A 53 2.96 -13.16 2.98
N ASP A 54 2.76 -12.67 4.21
CA ASP A 54 1.47 -12.71 4.91
C ASP A 54 0.42 -11.77 4.30
N SER A 55 0.87 -10.79 3.51
CA SER A 55 0.02 -9.86 2.76
C SER A 55 0.27 -9.91 1.24
N ARG A 56 0.74 -11.06 0.75
CA ARG A 56 1.00 -11.24 -0.69
C ARG A 56 -0.31 -11.17 -1.48
N GLY A 57 -0.28 -10.43 -2.58
CA GLY A 57 -1.46 -10.18 -3.41
C GLY A 57 -2.22 -8.91 -3.03
N ASN A 58 -2.00 -8.35 -1.85
CA ASN A 58 -2.64 -7.12 -1.42
C ASN A 58 -1.84 -5.87 -1.81
N ILE A 59 -2.54 -4.78 -2.01
CA ILE A 59 -1.96 -3.44 -2.01
C ILE A 59 -1.59 -3.11 -0.57
N ARG A 60 -0.33 -2.76 -0.32
CA ARG A 60 0.19 -2.51 1.02
C ARG A 60 0.53 -1.04 1.21
N LEU A 61 -0.14 -0.41 2.15
CA LEU A 61 0.16 0.95 2.59
C LEU A 61 1.07 0.86 3.80
N VAL A 62 2.37 1.13 3.64
CA VAL A 62 3.36 1.05 4.73
C VAL A 62 3.51 2.43 5.36
N TYR A 63 3.21 2.54 6.65
CA TYR A 63 3.28 3.78 7.40
C TYR A 63 4.12 3.61 8.67
N PHE A 64 5.17 4.42 8.81
CA PHE A 64 6.02 4.46 10.00
C PHE A 64 5.49 5.51 10.97
N GLY A 65 5.25 5.11 12.21
CA GLY A 65 4.68 6.00 13.23
C GLY A 65 4.90 5.47 14.64
N PHE A 66 4.19 6.03 15.62
CA PHE A 66 4.20 5.57 17.01
C PHE A 66 2.89 5.96 17.71
N THR A 67 2.49 5.18 18.72
CA THR A 67 1.15 5.35 19.35
C THR A 67 1.00 6.64 20.15
N SER A 68 2.11 7.20 20.65
CA SER A 68 2.10 8.45 21.41
C SER A 68 2.17 9.71 20.54
N CYS A 69 2.11 9.57 19.22
CA CYS A 69 2.07 10.71 18.29
C CYS A 69 0.75 11.47 18.46
N PRO A 70 0.79 12.78 18.81
CA PRO A 70 -0.44 13.47 19.24
C PRO A 70 -1.36 13.91 18.08
N ASP A 71 -0.86 14.00 16.85
CA ASP A 71 -1.58 14.64 15.75
C ASP A 71 -1.42 13.92 14.42
N VAL A 72 -0.22 13.89 13.86
CA VAL A 72 0.00 13.42 12.48
C VAL A 72 -0.37 11.95 12.30
N CYS A 73 -0.01 11.07 13.24
CA CYS A 73 -0.27 9.63 13.06
C CYS A 73 -1.76 9.27 13.10
N PRO A 74 -2.57 9.74 14.07
CA PRO A 74 -4.00 9.46 14.06
C PRO A 74 -4.71 10.08 12.86
N THR A 75 -4.31 11.28 12.43
CA THR A 75 -4.86 11.94 11.25
C THR A 75 -4.56 11.12 9.99
N THR A 76 -3.30 10.72 9.79
CA THR A 76 -2.89 9.91 8.64
C THR A 76 -3.63 8.56 8.59
N LEU A 77 -3.74 7.85 9.72
CA LEU A 77 -4.46 6.56 9.75
C LEU A 77 -5.95 6.74 9.45
N THR A 78 -6.55 7.83 9.93
CA THR A 78 -7.94 8.17 9.60
C THR A 78 -8.11 8.43 8.11
N ASP A 79 -7.20 9.16 7.49
CA ASP A 79 -7.26 9.49 6.07
C ASP A 79 -7.01 8.26 5.19
N LEU A 80 -6.06 7.39 5.56
CA LEU A 80 -5.85 6.10 4.89
C LEU A 80 -7.10 5.22 4.95
N ARG A 81 -7.72 5.09 6.13
CA ARG A 81 -8.97 4.36 6.29
C ARG A 81 -10.07 4.92 5.39
N ARG A 82 -10.27 6.25 5.40
CA ARG A 82 -11.27 6.91 4.56
C ARG A 82 -11.02 6.69 3.07
N SER A 83 -9.76 6.76 2.65
CA SER A 83 -9.37 6.52 1.26
C SER A 83 -9.71 5.10 0.82
N VAL A 84 -9.44 4.10 1.66
CA VAL A 84 -9.83 2.71 1.38
C VAL A 84 -11.35 2.56 1.32
N GLN A 85 -12.10 3.20 2.23
CA GLN A 85 -13.57 3.15 2.25
C GLN A 85 -14.22 3.82 1.03
N GLN A 86 -13.52 4.69 0.31
CA GLN A 86 -13.99 5.31 -0.93
C GLN A 86 -13.81 4.40 -2.16
N LEU A 87 -13.03 3.33 -2.04
CA LEU A 87 -12.92 2.34 -3.10
C LEU A 87 -14.23 1.55 -3.24
N PRO A 88 -14.54 1.04 -4.45
CA PRO A 88 -15.61 0.05 -4.60
C PRO A 88 -15.41 -1.10 -3.60
N GLU A 89 -16.49 -1.57 -2.99
CA GLU A 89 -16.47 -2.56 -1.89
C GLU A 89 -15.60 -3.79 -2.22
N GLN A 90 -15.70 -4.25 -3.46
CA GLN A 90 -14.93 -5.40 -3.96
C GLN A 90 -13.40 -5.24 -3.92
N TYR A 91 -12.88 -4.02 -3.83
CA TYR A 91 -11.44 -3.74 -3.78
C TYR A 91 -10.95 -3.35 -2.37
N GLN A 92 -11.86 -3.10 -1.43
CA GLN A 92 -11.46 -2.68 -0.10
C GLN A 92 -10.69 -3.77 0.65
N ASP A 93 -11.03 -5.05 0.39
CA ASP A 93 -10.35 -6.20 1.01
C ASP A 93 -8.96 -6.45 0.43
N ASP A 94 -8.67 -5.89 -0.74
CA ASP A 94 -7.35 -5.99 -1.38
C ASP A 94 -6.32 -5.02 -0.80
N VAL A 95 -6.72 -4.12 0.12
CA VAL A 95 -5.83 -3.11 0.71
C VAL A 95 -5.56 -3.42 2.17
N THR A 96 -4.28 -3.50 2.54
CA THR A 96 -3.82 -3.66 3.92
C THR A 96 -2.90 -2.52 4.31
N THR A 97 -3.16 -1.87 5.45
CA THR A 97 -2.26 -0.86 6.02
C THR A 97 -1.34 -1.53 7.03
N LEU A 98 -0.04 -1.42 6.82
CA LEU A 98 1.00 -1.89 7.72
C LEU A 98 1.50 -0.69 8.53
N PHE A 99 1.03 -0.56 9.76
CA PHE A 99 1.51 0.47 10.70
C PHE A 99 2.74 -0.05 11.44
N VAL A 100 3.92 0.43 11.07
CA VAL A 100 5.19 0.04 11.67
C VAL A 100 5.54 1.03 12.78
N SER A 101 5.40 0.59 14.03
CA SER A 101 5.83 1.41 15.16
C SER A 101 7.35 1.53 15.21
N VAL A 102 7.83 2.76 15.33
CA VAL A 102 9.26 3.09 15.47
C VAL A 102 9.67 3.40 16.92
N ASP A 103 8.79 3.16 17.88
CA ASP A 103 9.04 3.37 19.31
C ASP A 103 8.78 2.08 20.12
N PRO A 104 9.59 1.03 19.93
CA PRO A 104 9.36 -0.27 20.57
C PRO A 104 9.44 -0.24 22.10
N ARG A 105 10.01 0.81 22.69
CA ARG A 105 10.08 0.95 24.15
C ARG A 105 8.76 1.33 24.79
N ARG A 106 7.94 2.13 24.08
CA ARG A 106 6.65 2.61 24.58
C ARG A 106 5.46 1.85 23.97
N ASP A 107 5.62 1.37 22.77
CA ASP A 107 4.57 0.70 22.01
C ASP A 107 4.64 -0.81 22.23
N THR A 108 4.16 -1.25 23.42
CA THR A 108 4.01 -2.69 23.69
C THR A 108 3.01 -3.31 22.70
N PRO A 109 3.05 -4.63 22.47
CA PRO A 109 2.09 -5.32 21.60
C PRO A 109 0.63 -4.99 21.92
N GLU A 110 0.26 -4.94 23.21
CA GLU A 110 -1.10 -4.65 23.68
C GLU A 110 -1.50 -3.20 23.38
N ARG A 111 -0.57 -2.27 23.60
CA ARG A 111 -0.81 -0.86 23.30
C ARG A 111 -0.93 -0.62 21.81
N LEU A 112 -0.07 -1.25 21.03
CA LEU A 112 -0.10 -1.17 19.57
C LEU A 112 -1.39 -1.78 19.03
N ALA A 113 -1.82 -2.94 19.54
CA ALA A 113 -3.09 -3.57 19.19
C ALA A 113 -4.28 -2.64 19.45
N SER A 114 -4.37 -2.08 20.66
CA SER A 114 -5.44 -1.16 21.04
C SER A 114 -5.46 0.07 20.13
N TYR A 115 -4.29 0.59 19.76
CA TYR A 115 -4.16 1.75 18.90
C TYR A 115 -4.64 1.47 17.48
N VAL A 116 -4.14 0.42 16.82
CA VAL A 116 -4.49 0.13 15.44
C VAL A 116 -5.96 -0.31 15.29
N ASN A 117 -6.49 -1.07 16.25
CA ASN A 117 -7.89 -1.52 16.25
C ASN A 117 -8.88 -0.35 16.31
N PHE A 118 -8.50 0.77 16.92
CA PHE A 118 -9.34 1.98 16.92
C PHE A 118 -9.59 2.51 15.50
N PHE A 119 -8.64 2.33 14.59
CA PHE A 119 -8.76 2.80 13.20
C PHE A 119 -9.38 1.77 12.25
N GLY A 120 -9.44 0.49 12.63
CA GLY A 120 -10.14 -0.56 11.88
C GLY A 120 -9.30 -1.82 11.64
N ASP A 121 -9.99 -2.88 11.23
CA ASP A 121 -9.47 -4.24 11.13
C ASP A 121 -8.44 -4.45 9.99
N ARG A 122 -8.33 -3.49 9.07
CA ARG A 122 -7.40 -3.56 7.92
C ARG A 122 -6.05 -2.90 8.22
N ILE A 123 -5.82 -2.51 9.47
CA ILE A 123 -4.56 -1.92 9.92
C ILE A 123 -3.84 -2.93 10.80
N VAL A 124 -2.71 -3.39 10.32
CA VAL A 124 -1.85 -4.35 11.02
C VAL A 124 -0.76 -3.58 11.75
N GLY A 125 -0.73 -3.69 13.07
CA GLY A 125 0.32 -3.11 13.92
C GLY A 125 1.56 -4.00 13.93
N LEU A 126 2.70 -3.43 13.60
CA LEU A 126 3.99 -4.13 13.51
C LEU A 126 5.05 -3.36 14.29
N THR A 127 5.98 -4.10 14.90
CA THR A 127 7.16 -3.51 15.56
C THR A 127 8.34 -4.48 15.48
N ALA A 128 9.50 -4.06 15.92
CA ALA A 128 10.70 -4.87 16.09
C ALA A 128 11.67 -4.15 17.03
N GLU A 129 12.81 -4.79 17.30
CA GLU A 129 13.93 -4.12 17.97
C GLU A 129 14.42 -2.91 17.14
N GLU A 130 14.83 -1.85 17.82
CA GLU A 130 15.22 -0.57 17.21
C GLU A 130 16.22 -0.70 16.05
N PRO A 131 17.27 -1.55 16.10
CA PRO A 131 18.20 -1.72 14.98
C PRO A 131 17.52 -2.23 13.71
N ALA A 132 16.58 -3.16 13.83
CA ALA A 132 15.83 -3.69 12.70
C ALA A 132 14.89 -2.64 12.10
N LEU A 133 14.24 -1.83 12.94
CA LEU A 133 13.39 -0.71 12.51
C LEU A 133 14.19 0.36 11.77
N ARG A 134 15.38 0.72 12.25
CA ARG A 134 16.27 1.66 11.57
C ARG A 134 16.75 1.14 10.21
N GLN A 135 17.07 -0.15 10.12
CA GLN A 135 17.47 -0.77 8.87
C GLN A 135 16.31 -0.76 7.86
N LEU A 136 15.10 -1.08 8.30
CA LEU A 136 13.90 -1.06 7.47
C LEU A 136 13.60 0.36 6.97
N ALA A 137 13.61 1.35 7.86
CA ALA A 137 13.39 2.75 7.50
C ALA A 137 14.41 3.23 6.46
N LYS A 138 15.69 2.95 6.68
CA LYS A 138 16.77 3.28 5.72
C LYS A 138 16.54 2.62 4.36
N ARG A 139 16.09 1.37 4.34
CA ARG A 139 15.78 0.65 3.08
C ARG A 139 14.74 1.39 2.25
N TYR A 140 13.74 1.98 2.90
CA TYR A 140 12.68 2.76 2.26
C TYR A 140 12.91 4.27 2.26
N ARG A 141 14.18 4.68 2.45
CA ARG A 141 14.62 6.09 2.37
C ARG A 141 13.86 7.00 3.33
N THR A 142 13.41 6.46 4.45
CA THR A 142 12.84 7.24 5.56
C THR A 142 13.76 7.19 6.77
N THR A 143 13.50 8.04 7.74
CA THR A 143 14.28 8.13 9.00
C THR A 143 13.37 8.55 10.13
N PHE A 144 13.74 8.15 11.33
CA PHE A 144 13.13 8.59 12.58
C PHE A 144 14.23 8.85 13.62
N GLY A 145 13.97 9.76 14.55
CA GLY A 145 14.88 10.17 15.62
C GLY A 145 14.23 10.12 17.00
#